data_8f580723a3a0f27e79e7a4852f76493a
#
_entry.id   8f580723a3a0f27e79e7a4852f76493a
#
_cell.length_a   1.000
_cell.length_b   1.000
_cell.length_c   1.000
_cell.angle_alpha   90.00
_cell.angle_beta   90.00
_cell.angle_gamma   90.00
#
_symmetry.space_group_name_H-M   'P 1'
#
loop_
_entity.id
_entity.type
_entity.pdbx_description
1 polymer ?
#
loop_
_entity_poly.entity_id
_entity_poly.type
_entity_poly.pdbx_seq_one_letter_code
_entity_poly.pdbx_strand_id
1 'polypeptide(L)'
;TDPYSPTVRIKEFKQMVQALHRAGIRVILDVVYNHTFDIKNSNFQRVNPDYYYRKTADGKYSDGSGCGNETASEKALMREYMLESVKYWVNEYHIDGFRFDLMGVHDIVTMNDIRAAVDQIDPSIYIYGEGWSAGSCAYPTDKLAMKANTRQLNGIGAFCDDMRDALRGPFSDDHKGGFLAGMPDMEESLKFGIVGAISHPQIDMMRVNYSKEAWTNSPTQMVSYVSCHDDLCLTARLRSSIPGITEDELIRLDLLAQTAVLTSQGVPFILCGEEMLRDKKGVHNSFKSPDSINHLDWNNLKRYPQVFDYYSGLIALRKSHPAFRLANADLVRKHLSFLDAPKGVVAF
;
A
#
# COMPACT_ATOMS: atom_id res chain seq x y z
N THR A 1 -8.19 -1.30 27.56
CA THR A 1 -8.00 0.18 27.49
C THR A 1 -9.19 0.91 28.11
N ASP A 2 -8.92 1.85 29.00
CA ASP A 2 -9.94 2.70 29.59
C ASP A 2 -10.20 3.92 28.66
N PRO A 3 -11.39 4.06 28.07
CA PRO A 3 -11.70 5.15 27.14
C PRO A 3 -11.78 6.52 27.82
N TYR A 4 -11.94 6.56 29.15
CA TYR A 4 -12.04 7.79 29.93
C TYR A 4 -10.72 8.24 30.55
N SER A 5 -9.65 7.47 30.41
CA SER A 5 -8.31 7.79 30.89
C SER A 5 -7.32 7.89 29.72
N PRO A 6 -7.03 9.07 29.19
CA PRO A 6 -6.14 9.22 28.04
C PRO A 6 -4.71 8.75 28.33
N THR A 7 -4.24 8.88 29.56
CA THR A 7 -2.88 8.42 29.96
C THR A 7 -2.73 6.91 29.89
N VAL A 8 -3.80 6.15 30.13
CA VAL A 8 -3.79 4.68 29.99
C VAL A 8 -3.58 4.28 28.54
N ARG A 9 -4.31 4.89 27.62
CA ARG A 9 -4.18 4.60 26.18
C ARG A 9 -2.79 4.94 25.64
N ILE A 10 -2.25 6.09 26.02
CA ILE A 10 -0.88 6.50 25.66
C ILE A 10 0.14 5.45 26.15
N LYS A 11 0.02 5.06 27.42
CA LYS A 11 0.92 4.06 28.01
C LYS A 11 0.83 2.70 27.30
N GLU A 12 -0.37 2.20 27.08
CA GLU A 12 -0.60 0.91 26.43
C GLU A 12 -0.07 0.91 25.00
N PHE A 13 -0.28 2.00 24.23
CA PHE A 13 0.27 2.12 22.89
C PHE A 13 1.81 2.12 22.90
N LYS A 14 2.43 2.90 23.79
CA LYS A 14 3.91 2.88 23.95
C LYS A 14 4.43 1.50 24.38
N GLN A 15 3.70 0.78 25.22
CA GLN A 15 4.04 -0.60 25.62
C GLN A 15 3.95 -1.57 24.44
N MET A 16 2.94 -1.43 23.58
CA MET A 16 2.81 -2.23 22.34
C MET A 16 4.00 -1.99 21.43
N VAL A 17 4.34 -0.73 21.12
CA VAL A 17 5.50 -0.38 20.28
C VAL A 17 6.78 -0.97 20.88
N GLN A 18 7.00 -0.80 22.19
CA GLN A 18 8.17 -1.35 22.88
C GLN A 18 8.24 -2.88 22.78
N ALA A 19 7.11 -3.57 22.91
CA ALA A 19 7.07 -5.04 22.82
C ALA A 19 7.42 -5.52 21.40
N LEU A 20 6.91 -4.84 20.37
CA LEU A 20 7.24 -5.13 18.96
C LEU A 20 8.71 -4.87 18.66
N HIS A 21 9.29 -3.76 19.16
CA HIS A 21 10.71 -3.47 19.01
C HIS A 21 11.59 -4.52 19.68
N ARG A 22 11.23 -5.00 20.88
CA ARG A 22 11.94 -6.11 21.55
C ARG A 22 11.92 -7.41 20.75
N ALA A 23 10.87 -7.62 19.95
CA ALA A 23 10.76 -8.74 19.02
C ALA A 23 11.47 -8.49 17.67
N GLY A 24 12.12 -7.33 17.48
CA GLY A 24 12.79 -6.94 16.25
C GLY A 24 11.81 -6.51 15.13
N ILE A 25 10.60 -6.12 15.50
CA ILE A 25 9.54 -5.70 14.56
C ILE A 25 9.40 -4.19 14.61
N ARG A 26 9.50 -3.53 13.48
CA ARG A 26 9.26 -2.10 13.31
C ARG A 26 7.76 -1.81 13.25
N VAL A 27 7.38 -0.62 13.67
CA VAL A 27 5.97 -0.18 13.71
C VAL A 27 5.76 0.95 12.71
N ILE A 28 4.87 0.74 11.76
CA ILE A 28 4.45 1.74 10.79
C ILE A 28 3.05 2.23 11.17
N LEU A 29 2.89 3.55 11.27
CA LEU A 29 1.62 4.19 11.57
C LEU A 29 0.90 4.52 10.27
N ASP A 30 -0.36 4.11 10.17
CA ASP A 30 -1.27 4.52 9.11
C ASP A 30 -1.88 5.89 9.45
N VAL A 31 -1.64 6.89 8.61
CA VAL A 31 -1.99 8.29 8.88
C VAL A 31 -2.93 8.85 7.83
N VAL A 32 -3.94 9.57 8.30
CA VAL A 32 -4.96 10.20 7.47
C VAL A 32 -4.87 11.72 7.65
N TYR A 33 -4.19 12.40 6.72
CA TYR A 33 -4.09 13.86 6.68
C TYR A 33 -4.86 14.47 5.49
N ASN A 34 -5.36 13.63 4.60
CA ASN A 34 -5.96 14.05 3.33
C ASN A 34 -7.35 14.67 3.48
N HIS A 35 -8.07 14.41 4.58
CA HIS A 35 -9.38 14.98 4.86
C HIS A 35 -9.68 15.07 6.36
N THR A 36 -10.78 15.70 6.73
CA THR A 36 -11.35 15.65 8.08
C THR A 36 -12.76 15.08 8.02
N PHE A 37 -13.28 14.61 9.17
CA PHE A 37 -14.63 14.04 9.25
C PHE A 37 -15.72 14.95 8.68
N ASP A 38 -15.68 16.23 9.02
CA ASP A 38 -16.44 17.29 8.36
C ASP A 38 -15.69 18.63 8.45
N ILE A 39 -16.01 19.56 7.55
CA ILE A 39 -15.37 20.88 7.53
C ILE A 39 -15.93 21.75 8.64
N LYS A 40 -17.25 21.81 8.78
CA LYS A 40 -17.95 22.78 9.65
C LYS A 40 -17.50 22.70 11.10
N ASN A 41 -17.30 21.49 11.63
CA ASN A 41 -16.95 21.25 13.02
C ASN A 41 -15.45 21.00 13.23
N SER A 42 -14.65 21.01 12.17
CA SER A 42 -13.21 20.78 12.29
C SER A 42 -12.51 21.89 13.04
N ASN A 43 -11.47 21.54 13.80
CA ASN A 43 -10.65 22.54 14.48
C ASN A 43 -9.92 23.44 13.48
N PHE A 44 -9.56 22.92 12.32
CA PHE A 44 -8.94 23.69 11.24
C PHE A 44 -9.84 24.85 10.80
N GLN A 45 -11.13 24.58 10.57
CA GLN A 45 -12.08 25.60 10.15
C GLN A 45 -12.36 26.63 11.24
N ARG A 46 -12.30 26.22 12.52
CA ARG A 46 -12.47 27.12 13.65
C ARG A 46 -11.30 28.06 13.88
N VAL A 47 -10.07 27.56 13.63
CA VAL A 47 -8.83 28.33 13.83
C VAL A 47 -8.60 29.32 12.68
N ASN A 48 -8.74 28.86 11.44
CA ASN A 48 -8.56 29.71 10.27
C ASN A 48 -9.52 29.25 9.16
N PRO A 49 -10.71 29.90 9.09
CA PRO A 49 -11.74 29.55 8.12
C PRO A 49 -11.21 29.55 6.68
N ASP A 50 -11.58 28.52 5.93
CA ASP A 50 -11.26 28.34 4.51
C ASP A 50 -9.77 28.21 4.15
N TYR A 51 -8.88 28.16 5.14
CA TYR A 51 -7.45 28.07 4.88
C TYR A 51 -6.98 26.64 4.61
N TYR A 52 -7.40 25.69 5.41
CA TYR A 52 -6.84 24.33 5.43
C TYR A 52 -7.42 23.39 4.37
N TYR A 53 -8.47 23.80 3.70
CA TYR A 53 -9.15 22.99 2.68
C TYR A 53 -8.99 23.58 1.30
N ARG A 54 -8.86 22.71 0.30
CA ARG A 54 -8.87 23.13 -1.10
C ARG A 54 -10.27 23.49 -1.56
N LYS A 55 -10.34 24.46 -2.43
CA LYS A 55 -11.57 24.88 -3.11
C LYS A 55 -11.37 24.80 -4.62
N THR A 56 -12.44 24.47 -5.30
CA THR A 56 -12.54 24.55 -6.76
C THR A 56 -12.60 26.00 -7.22
N ALA A 57 -12.43 26.26 -8.52
CA ALA A 57 -12.43 27.61 -9.07
C ALA A 57 -13.74 28.38 -8.84
N ASP A 58 -14.88 27.67 -8.65
CA ASP A 58 -16.18 28.23 -8.33
C ASP A 58 -16.39 28.42 -6.81
N GLY A 59 -15.34 28.21 -6.01
CA GLY A 59 -15.35 28.47 -4.56
C GLY A 59 -15.94 27.36 -3.68
N LYS A 60 -16.36 26.24 -4.24
CA LYS A 60 -16.82 25.08 -3.48
C LYS A 60 -15.64 24.30 -2.92
N TYR A 61 -15.86 23.58 -1.82
CA TYR A 61 -14.86 22.66 -1.31
C TYR A 61 -14.64 21.50 -2.29
N SER A 62 -13.37 21.19 -2.55
CA SER A 62 -12.96 20.06 -3.36
C SER A 62 -13.01 18.77 -2.56
N ASP A 63 -13.19 17.64 -3.25
CA ASP A 63 -13.33 16.32 -2.63
C ASP A 63 -12.45 15.26 -3.35
N GLY A 64 -11.15 15.46 -3.31
CA GLY A 64 -10.18 14.47 -3.79
C GLY A 64 -10.12 13.22 -2.92
N SER A 65 -10.59 13.31 -1.67
CA SER A 65 -10.63 12.17 -0.76
C SER A 65 -11.84 11.23 -0.97
N GLY A 66 -12.91 11.71 -1.63
CA GLY A 66 -14.17 10.98 -1.69
C GLY A 66 -14.94 10.93 -0.35
N CYS A 67 -14.48 11.71 0.66
CA CYS A 67 -15.07 11.79 1.99
C CYS A 67 -15.72 13.16 2.27
N GLY A 68 -15.96 13.95 1.23
CA GLY A 68 -16.63 15.26 1.31
C GLY A 68 -15.70 16.46 1.43
N ASN A 69 -14.39 16.27 1.51
CA ASN A 69 -13.42 17.36 1.53
C ASN A 69 -12.00 16.86 1.24
N GLU A 70 -11.08 17.78 0.98
CA GLU A 70 -9.64 17.51 0.92
C GLU A 70 -8.86 18.65 1.60
N THR A 71 -7.78 18.29 2.28
CA THR A 71 -6.88 19.27 2.89
C THR A 71 -5.91 19.85 1.86
N ALA A 72 -5.50 21.08 2.11
CA ALA A 72 -4.58 21.86 1.26
C ALA A 72 -3.15 21.74 1.78
N SER A 73 -2.50 20.59 1.56
CA SER A 73 -1.14 20.31 2.06
C SER A 73 -0.09 21.31 1.55
N GLU A 74 -0.30 21.90 0.38
CA GLU A 74 0.58 22.94 -0.20
C GLU A 74 0.59 24.24 0.61
N LYS A 75 -0.36 24.46 1.50
CA LYS A 75 -0.42 25.66 2.34
C LYS A 75 0.46 25.52 3.57
N ALA A 76 1.20 26.59 3.88
CA ALA A 76 2.26 26.57 4.88
C ALA A 76 1.83 26.01 6.24
N LEU A 77 0.69 26.46 6.79
CA LEU A 77 0.24 25.97 8.10
C LEU A 77 -0.27 24.52 8.08
N MET A 78 -0.82 24.04 6.95
CA MET A 78 -1.20 22.63 6.83
C MET A 78 0.05 21.74 6.72
N ARG A 79 1.03 22.16 5.94
CA ARG A 79 2.32 21.50 5.85
C ARG A 79 3.02 21.41 7.20
N GLU A 80 3.09 22.53 7.92
CA GLU A 80 3.68 22.58 9.26
C GLU A 80 2.97 21.62 10.24
N TYR A 81 1.63 21.60 10.19
CA TYR A 81 0.85 20.65 10.98
C TYR A 81 1.23 19.20 10.69
N MET A 82 1.35 18.83 9.40
CA MET A 82 1.74 17.47 9.02
C MET A 82 3.17 17.13 9.47
N LEU A 83 4.11 18.05 9.27
CA LEU A 83 5.51 17.90 9.70
C LEU A 83 5.63 17.70 11.21
N GLU A 84 5.02 18.58 12.00
CA GLU A 84 5.06 18.49 13.46
C GLU A 84 4.35 17.23 13.98
N SER A 85 3.25 16.84 13.37
CA SER A 85 2.55 15.60 13.72
C SER A 85 3.41 14.36 13.47
N VAL A 86 4.05 14.25 12.30
CA VAL A 86 4.93 13.11 11.97
C VAL A 86 6.14 13.08 12.91
N LYS A 87 6.80 14.21 13.15
CA LYS A 87 7.91 14.32 14.09
C LYS A 87 7.51 13.92 15.52
N TYR A 88 6.32 14.32 15.96
CA TYR A 88 5.77 13.95 17.26
C TYR A 88 5.63 12.43 17.40
N TRP A 89 5.06 11.75 16.40
CA TRP A 89 4.91 10.30 16.43
C TRP A 89 6.28 9.57 16.45
N VAL A 90 7.27 10.07 15.73
CA VAL A 90 8.62 9.52 15.75
C VAL A 90 9.25 9.70 17.13
N ASN A 91 9.26 10.92 17.66
CA ASN A 91 9.98 11.25 18.87
C ASN A 91 9.30 10.68 20.13
N GLU A 92 7.97 10.77 20.23
CA GLU A 92 7.23 10.38 21.43
C GLU A 92 6.84 8.89 21.46
N TYR A 93 6.61 8.29 20.31
CA TYR A 93 6.12 6.90 20.21
C TYR A 93 7.11 5.96 19.54
N HIS A 94 8.23 6.48 19.04
CA HIS A 94 9.25 5.71 18.34
C HIS A 94 8.71 4.94 17.13
N ILE A 95 7.84 5.58 16.36
CA ILE A 95 7.29 5.04 15.12
C ILE A 95 8.38 4.97 14.06
N ASP A 96 8.48 3.83 13.36
CA ASP A 96 9.55 3.51 12.41
C ASP A 96 9.15 3.75 10.95
N GLY A 97 7.94 4.19 10.70
CA GLY A 97 7.47 4.47 9.35
C GLY A 97 6.03 4.98 9.31
N PHE A 98 5.62 5.44 8.13
CA PHE A 98 4.28 5.97 7.91
C PHE A 98 3.71 5.46 6.59
N ARG A 99 2.45 5.00 6.64
CA ARG A 99 1.63 4.77 5.46
C ARG A 99 0.66 5.94 5.35
N PHE A 100 0.73 6.67 4.25
CA PHE A 100 -0.18 7.79 4.01
C PHE A 100 -1.41 7.31 3.25
N ASP A 101 -2.55 7.37 3.90
CA ASP A 101 -3.85 7.19 3.29
C ASP A 101 -4.04 8.24 2.19
N LEU A 102 -4.50 7.83 1.01
CA LEU A 102 -4.66 8.70 -0.16
C LEU A 102 -3.50 9.71 -0.32
N MET A 103 -2.26 9.21 -0.28
CA MET A 103 -1.05 10.04 -0.43
C MET A 103 -1.12 10.92 -1.68
N GLY A 104 -1.79 10.44 -2.73
CA GLY A 104 -2.00 11.17 -3.98
C GLY A 104 -2.84 12.44 -3.86
N VAL A 105 -3.46 12.72 -2.70
CA VAL A 105 -4.12 14.00 -2.42
C VAL A 105 -3.11 15.05 -1.96
N HIS A 106 -1.96 14.65 -1.40
CA HIS A 106 -0.92 15.57 -0.92
C HIS A 106 -0.01 16.04 -2.03
N ASP A 107 0.53 17.24 -1.91
CA ASP A 107 1.49 17.77 -2.86
C ASP A 107 2.91 17.19 -2.64
N ILE A 108 3.67 17.09 -3.74
CA ILE A 108 5.02 16.52 -3.77
C ILE A 108 5.98 17.26 -2.82
N VAL A 109 5.87 18.59 -2.74
CA VAL A 109 6.77 19.40 -1.90
C VAL A 109 6.56 19.04 -0.44
N THR A 110 5.32 19.00 0.03
CA THR A 110 5.00 18.60 1.41
C THR A 110 5.48 17.20 1.74
N MET A 111 5.29 16.24 0.84
CA MET A 111 5.76 14.87 1.06
C MET A 111 7.30 14.80 1.14
N ASN A 112 8.00 15.54 0.30
CA ASN A 112 9.46 15.60 0.35
C ASN A 112 9.98 16.37 1.59
N ASP A 113 9.28 17.42 2.04
CA ASP A 113 9.61 18.10 3.29
C ASP A 113 9.43 17.19 4.51
N ILE A 114 8.38 16.37 4.54
CA ILE A 114 8.19 15.34 5.57
C ILE A 114 9.34 14.33 5.53
N ARG A 115 9.72 13.84 4.34
CA ARG A 115 10.86 12.93 4.20
C ARG A 115 12.14 13.54 4.73
N ALA A 116 12.43 14.78 4.35
CA ALA A 116 13.63 15.48 4.81
C ALA A 116 13.63 15.70 6.34
N ALA A 117 12.47 16.00 6.93
CA ALA A 117 12.34 16.20 8.37
C ALA A 117 12.59 14.89 9.17
N VAL A 118 12.05 13.76 8.70
CA VAL A 118 12.28 12.48 9.40
C VAL A 118 13.69 11.94 9.16
N ASP A 119 14.33 12.24 8.03
CA ASP A 119 15.73 11.89 7.77
C ASP A 119 16.70 12.54 8.75
N GLN A 120 16.36 13.72 9.27
CA GLN A 120 17.13 14.38 10.33
C GLN A 120 17.04 13.64 11.68
N ILE A 121 16.00 12.83 11.89
CA ILE A 121 15.78 12.06 13.10
C ILE A 121 16.36 10.65 12.92
N ASP A 122 15.86 9.94 11.92
CA ASP A 122 16.32 8.60 11.54
C ASP A 122 16.04 8.33 10.04
N PRO A 123 17.08 8.26 9.19
CA PRO A 123 16.92 8.00 7.76
C PRO A 123 16.42 6.59 7.43
N SER A 124 16.34 5.69 8.41
CA SER A 124 15.78 4.35 8.24
C SER A 124 14.25 4.30 8.34
N ILE A 125 13.59 5.41 8.71
CA ILE A 125 12.14 5.52 8.76
C ILE A 125 11.59 5.38 7.34
N TYR A 126 10.69 4.42 7.13
CA TYR A 126 10.11 4.16 5.82
C TYR A 126 8.80 4.93 5.64
N ILE A 127 8.67 5.63 4.52
CA ILE A 127 7.44 6.34 4.14
C ILE A 127 6.91 5.76 2.83
N TYR A 128 5.63 5.44 2.80
CA TYR A 128 4.91 5.03 1.60
C TYR A 128 3.43 5.38 1.72
N GLY A 129 2.69 5.22 0.64
CA GLY A 129 1.26 5.48 0.69
C GLY A 129 0.53 5.10 -0.58
N GLU A 130 -0.73 5.48 -0.62
CA GLU A 130 -1.58 5.30 -1.78
C GLU A 130 -1.34 6.43 -2.78
N GLY A 131 -0.71 6.09 -3.90
CA GLY A 131 -0.40 7.06 -4.96
C GLY A 131 -1.60 7.40 -5.84
N TRP A 132 -2.78 7.58 -5.25
CA TRP A 132 -4.03 7.96 -5.92
C TRP A 132 -4.91 8.85 -5.03
N SER A 133 -5.97 9.37 -5.61
CA SER A 133 -7.08 10.03 -4.94
C SER A 133 -8.36 9.22 -5.18
N ALA A 134 -9.35 9.37 -4.31
CA ALA A 134 -10.66 8.74 -4.48
C ALA A 134 -11.65 9.61 -5.28
N GLY A 135 -11.30 10.87 -5.49
CA GLY A 135 -12.07 11.84 -6.29
C GLY A 135 -11.14 12.80 -7.03
N SER A 136 -11.70 13.88 -7.57
CA SER A 136 -10.92 14.91 -8.27
C SER A 136 -10.38 15.95 -7.30
N CYS A 137 -9.06 16.14 -7.28
CA CYS A 137 -8.41 17.18 -6.49
C CYS A 137 -8.44 18.52 -7.20
N ALA A 138 -8.65 19.60 -6.43
CA ALA A 138 -8.54 20.98 -6.94
C ALA A 138 -7.08 21.49 -6.93
N TYR A 139 -6.13 20.63 -7.22
CA TYR A 139 -4.70 20.95 -7.33
C TYR A 139 -4.11 20.25 -8.54
N PRO A 140 -3.11 20.82 -9.24
CA PRO A 140 -2.55 20.23 -10.45
C PRO A 140 -2.02 18.81 -10.20
N THR A 141 -2.46 17.85 -11.00
CA THR A 141 -2.13 16.43 -10.82
C THR A 141 -0.62 16.15 -10.93
N ASP A 142 0.10 16.91 -11.75
CA ASP A 142 1.55 16.83 -11.91
C ASP A 142 2.33 17.32 -10.67
N LYS A 143 1.66 17.99 -9.74
CA LYS A 143 2.21 18.45 -8.45
C LYS A 143 1.75 17.62 -7.26
N LEU A 144 0.90 16.64 -7.47
CA LEU A 144 0.40 15.72 -6.43
C LEU A 144 1.29 14.47 -6.34
N ALA A 145 1.36 13.89 -5.16
CA ALA A 145 2.11 12.65 -4.88
C ALA A 145 1.38 11.40 -5.42
N MET A 146 0.90 11.52 -6.66
CA MET A 146 0.32 10.40 -7.41
C MET A 146 1.38 9.36 -7.77
N LYS A 147 0.98 8.12 -7.97
CA LYS A 147 1.87 7.02 -8.38
C LYS A 147 2.77 7.40 -9.57
N ALA A 148 2.19 8.01 -10.59
CA ALA A 148 2.92 8.45 -11.78
C ALA A 148 4.05 9.46 -11.47
N ASN A 149 3.96 10.18 -10.35
CA ASN A 149 4.92 11.20 -9.92
C ASN A 149 5.93 10.68 -8.88
N THR A 150 5.90 9.38 -8.53
CA THR A 150 6.77 8.81 -7.47
C THR A 150 8.27 9.05 -7.72
N ARG A 151 8.69 9.21 -8.97
CA ARG A 151 10.07 9.60 -9.31
C ARG A 151 10.49 10.95 -8.76
N GLN A 152 9.55 11.84 -8.47
CA GLN A 152 9.79 13.15 -7.87
C GLN A 152 9.80 13.11 -6.34
N LEU A 153 9.47 11.95 -5.75
CA LEU A 153 9.46 11.72 -4.32
C LEU A 153 10.81 11.13 -3.87
N ASN A 154 11.39 11.70 -2.82
CA ASN A 154 12.72 11.32 -2.31
C ASN A 154 12.63 10.03 -1.46
N GLY A 155 12.71 8.85 -2.10
CA GLY A 155 12.70 7.57 -1.38
C GLY A 155 11.35 7.19 -0.75
N ILE A 156 10.27 7.91 -1.08
CA ILE A 156 8.91 7.58 -0.65
C ILE A 156 8.32 6.56 -1.62
N GLY A 157 7.68 5.52 -1.09
CA GLY A 157 7.08 4.44 -1.88
C GLY A 157 5.59 4.65 -2.15
N ALA A 158 5.09 3.91 -3.16
CA ALA A 158 3.67 3.84 -3.46
C ALA A 158 3.23 2.39 -3.71
N PHE A 159 1.97 2.09 -3.40
CA PHE A 159 1.36 0.81 -3.73
C PHE A 159 1.26 0.60 -5.25
N CYS A 160 1.59 -0.63 -5.69
CA CYS A 160 1.57 -1.01 -7.10
C CYS A 160 0.25 -1.69 -7.48
N ASP A 161 -0.74 -0.92 -7.88
CA ASP A 161 -2.01 -1.43 -8.42
C ASP A 161 -1.84 -2.13 -9.77
N ASP A 162 -0.81 -1.78 -10.56
CA ASP A 162 -0.48 -2.50 -11.80
C ASP A 162 -0.29 -4.00 -11.53
N MET A 163 0.51 -4.36 -10.51
CA MET A 163 0.76 -5.75 -10.12
C MET A 163 -0.44 -6.38 -9.41
N ARG A 164 -1.06 -5.66 -8.47
CA ARG A 164 -2.24 -6.13 -7.74
C ARG A 164 -3.33 -6.59 -8.69
N ASP A 165 -3.71 -5.73 -9.61
CA ASP A 165 -4.84 -5.97 -10.49
C ASP A 165 -4.47 -6.92 -11.64
N ALA A 166 -3.21 -6.96 -12.07
CA ALA A 166 -2.73 -8.02 -12.96
C ALA A 166 -2.84 -9.41 -12.33
N LEU A 167 -2.58 -9.54 -11.02
CA LEU A 167 -2.74 -10.81 -10.30
C LEU A 167 -4.20 -11.18 -10.13
N ARG A 168 -5.00 -10.35 -9.44
CA ARG A 168 -6.33 -10.72 -8.95
C ARG A 168 -7.49 -10.21 -9.80
N GLY A 169 -7.25 -9.32 -10.75
CA GLY A 169 -8.27 -8.62 -11.54
C GLY A 169 -8.52 -7.17 -11.06
N PRO A 170 -9.18 -6.34 -11.89
CA PRO A 170 -9.31 -4.91 -11.69
C PRO A 170 -10.14 -4.58 -10.44
N PHE A 171 -9.76 -3.51 -9.74
CA PHE A 171 -10.49 -2.99 -8.57
C PHE A 171 -11.96 -2.65 -8.87
N SER A 172 -12.25 -2.23 -10.09
CA SER A 172 -13.58 -1.77 -10.51
C SER A 172 -14.62 -2.89 -10.73
N ASP A 173 -14.19 -4.17 -10.77
CA ASP A 173 -15.08 -5.30 -11.05
C ASP A 173 -14.61 -6.57 -10.33
N ASP A 174 -15.31 -6.94 -9.26
CA ASP A 174 -14.99 -8.09 -8.44
C ASP A 174 -15.14 -9.44 -9.12
N HIS A 175 -15.92 -9.50 -10.20
CA HIS A 175 -16.16 -10.73 -10.96
C HIS A 175 -15.15 -10.94 -12.09
N LYS A 176 -14.36 -9.93 -12.40
CA LYS A 176 -13.33 -10.02 -13.43
C LYS A 176 -12.00 -10.46 -12.81
N GLY A 177 -11.50 -11.62 -13.21
CA GLY A 177 -10.22 -12.14 -12.75
C GLY A 177 -9.02 -11.47 -13.43
N GLY A 178 -7.82 -11.81 -12.93
CA GLY A 178 -6.53 -11.49 -13.52
C GLY A 178 -5.76 -12.76 -13.88
N PHE A 179 -4.44 -12.70 -13.78
CA PHE A 179 -3.54 -13.82 -14.06
C PHE A 179 -3.91 -15.09 -13.28
N LEU A 180 -4.27 -14.94 -12.00
CA LEU A 180 -4.68 -16.07 -11.15
C LEU A 180 -5.92 -16.79 -11.66
N ALA A 181 -6.79 -16.09 -12.38
CA ALA A 181 -7.98 -16.67 -13.02
C ALA A 181 -7.72 -17.12 -14.48
N GLY A 182 -6.46 -17.17 -14.92
CA GLY A 182 -6.09 -17.55 -16.27
C GLY A 182 -6.40 -16.50 -17.35
N MET A 183 -6.58 -15.23 -16.95
CA MET A 183 -6.82 -14.15 -17.90
C MET A 183 -5.55 -13.88 -18.73
N PRO A 184 -5.68 -13.74 -20.07
CA PRO A 184 -4.55 -13.49 -20.93
C PRO A 184 -3.98 -12.08 -20.79
N ASP A 185 -2.74 -11.91 -21.27
CA ASP A 185 -2.07 -10.62 -21.45
C ASP A 185 -1.79 -9.85 -20.15
N MET A 186 -1.66 -10.58 -19.01
CA MET A 186 -1.29 -10.02 -17.71
C MET A 186 0.23 -10.07 -17.45
N GLU A 187 0.98 -10.80 -18.29
CA GLU A 187 2.40 -11.09 -18.06
C GLU A 187 3.26 -9.83 -18.00
N GLU A 188 3.02 -8.84 -18.86
CA GLU A 188 3.81 -7.60 -18.88
C GLU A 188 3.60 -6.76 -17.60
N SER A 189 2.38 -6.72 -17.08
CA SER A 189 2.10 -6.05 -15.81
C SER A 189 2.74 -6.77 -14.63
N LEU A 190 2.79 -8.10 -14.65
CA LEU A 190 3.50 -8.88 -13.63
C LEU A 190 5.01 -8.69 -13.73
N LYS A 191 5.60 -8.72 -14.92
CA LYS A 191 7.03 -8.42 -15.13
C LYS A 191 7.38 -7.03 -14.59
N PHE A 192 6.52 -6.04 -14.87
CA PHE A 192 6.68 -4.68 -14.38
C PHE A 192 6.68 -4.61 -12.84
N GLY A 193 5.76 -5.32 -12.18
CA GLY A 193 5.76 -5.45 -10.73
C GLY A 193 6.99 -6.21 -10.21
N ILE A 194 7.40 -7.29 -10.86
CA ILE A 194 8.57 -8.10 -10.45
C ILE A 194 9.84 -7.25 -10.42
N VAL A 195 10.07 -6.36 -11.38
CA VAL A 195 11.25 -5.49 -11.39
C VAL A 195 11.16 -4.29 -10.45
N GLY A 196 10.03 -4.11 -9.74
CA GLY A 196 9.84 -2.99 -8.81
C GLY A 196 9.45 -1.69 -9.49
N ALA A 197 8.68 -1.76 -10.57
CA ALA A 197 8.15 -0.65 -11.36
C ALA A 197 9.22 0.30 -11.93
N ILE A 198 10.45 -0.18 -12.08
CA ILE A 198 11.55 0.52 -12.76
C ILE A 198 11.46 0.32 -14.27
N SER A 199 12.16 1.17 -15.03
CA SER A 199 12.39 0.93 -16.46
C SER A 199 13.27 -0.31 -16.66
N HIS A 200 12.81 -1.27 -17.47
CA HIS A 200 13.53 -2.50 -17.78
C HIS A 200 13.43 -2.83 -19.28
N PRO A 201 14.52 -3.22 -19.97
CA PRO A 201 14.54 -3.39 -21.42
C PRO A 201 13.64 -4.52 -21.96
N GLN A 202 13.28 -5.49 -21.14
CA GLN A 202 12.44 -6.62 -21.51
C GLN A 202 10.96 -6.42 -21.19
N ILE A 203 10.51 -5.19 -20.87
CA ILE A 203 9.11 -4.89 -20.56
C ILE A 203 8.54 -3.94 -21.60
N ASP A 204 7.47 -4.37 -22.27
CA ASP A 204 6.68 -3.52 -23.12
C ASP A 204 5.66 -2.73 -22.27
N MET A 205 6.00 -1.48 -21.96
CA MET A 205 5.16 -0.60 -21.15
C MET A 205 3.79 -0.33 -21.77
N MET A 206 3.64 -0.45 -23.10
CA MET A 206 2.33 -0.26 -23.75
C MET A 206 1.34 -1.37 -23.41
N ARG A 207 1.84 -2.55 -23.01
CA ARG A 207 1.04 -3.71 -22.59
C ARG A 207 0.82 -3.80 -21.08
N VAL A 208 1.46 -2.92 -20.28
CA VAL A 208 1.16 -2.80 -18.85
C VAL A 208 -0.26 -2.21 -18.70
N ASN A 209 -1.04 -2.72 -17.74
CA ASN A 209 -2.47 -2.37 -17.59
C ASN A 209 -2.72 -0.88 -17.38
N TYR A 210 -2.13 -0.23 -16.39
CA TYR A 210 -2.38 1.17 -16.05
C TYR A 210 -1.23 2.09 -16.43
N SER A 211 -0.03 1.79 -15.95
CA SER A 211 1.16 2.63 -16.15
C SER A 211 1.72 2.46 -17.56
N LYS A 212 1.97 3.59 -18.24
CA LYS A 212 2.60 3.56 -19.58
C LYS A 212 4.06 3.98 -19.54
N GLU A 213 4.55 4.31 -18.35
CA GLU A 213 5.95 4.61 -18.04
C GLU A 213 6.32 4.01 -16.69
N ALA A 214 7.60 3.71 -16.52
CA ALA A 214 8.12 3.36 -15.21
C ALA A 214 7.98 4.54 -14.26
N TRP A 215 7.53 4.30 -13.03
CA TRP A 215 7.22 5.37 -12.09
C TRP A 215 8.11 5.39 -10.83
N THR A 216 9.09 4.47 -10.73
CA THR A 216 10.08 4.45 -9.64
C THR A 216 11.49 4.74 -10.15
N ASN A 217 12.33 5.35 -9.31
CA ASN A 217 13.79 5.45 -9.52
C ASN A 217 14.52 4.24 -8.90
N SER A 218 13.94 3.63 -7.88
CA SER A 218 14.45 2.45 -7.18
C SER A 218 13.31 1.49 -6.90
N PRO A 219 13.55 0.18 -6.91
CA PRO A 219 12.53 -0.81 -6.53
C PRO A 219 11.96 -0.60 -5.11
N THR A 220 12.72 0.04 -4.23
CA THR A 220 12.28 0.37 -2.86
C THR A 220 11.16 1.40 -2.80
N GLN A 221 10.87 2.08 -3.90
CA GLN A 221 9.73 2.99 -4.03
C GLN A 221 8.44 2.28 -4.47
N MET A 222 8.47 0.97 -4.69
CA MET A 222 7.29 0.19 -5.03
C MET A 222 6.90 -0.74 -3.89
N VAL A 223 5.64 -0.69 -3.46
CA VAL A 223 5.05 -1.66 -2.54
C VAL A 223 4.32 -2.73 -3.36
N SER A 224 4.85 -3.97 -3.27
CA SER A 224 4.34 -5.15 -3.95
C SER A 224 3.28 -5.82 -3.08
N TYR A 225 2.07 -6.00 -3.58
CA TYR A 225 0.96 -6.59 -2.82
C TYR A 225 -0.10 -7.19 -3.74
N VAL A 226 -1.00 -7.97 -3.15
CA VAL A 226 -2.15 -8.55 -3.86
C VAL A 226 -3.48 -8.17 -3.21
N SER A 227 -3.52 -7.95 -1.91
CA SER A 227 -4.67 -7.39 -1.20
C SER A 227 -4.26 -6.58 0.03
N CYS A 228 -5.15 -5.76 0.54
CA CYS A 228 -4.97 -4.97 1.75
C CYS A 228 -6.27 -4.93 2.57
N HIS A 229 -6.38 -4.00 3.54
CA HIS A 229 -7.58 -3.88 4.38
C HIS A 229 -8.79 -3.36 3.61
N ASP A 230 -8.59 -2.55 2.58
CA ASP A 230 -9.65 -2.10 1.67
C ASP A 230 -10.01 -3.18 0.66
N ASP A 231 -11.24 -3.13 0.15
CA ASP A 231 -11.75 -4.06 -0.84
C ASP A 231 -11.88 -5.51 -0.30
N LEU A 232 -12.09 -6.47 -1.18
CA LEU A 232 -12.13 -7.89 -0.85
C LEU A 232 -10.73 -8.40 -0.47
N CYS A 233 -10.65 -9.24 0.58
CA CYS A 233 -9.45 -10.05 0.80
C CYS A 233 -9.26 -11.06 -0.34
N LEU A 234 -8.03 -11.57 -0.52
CA LEU A 234 -7.70 -12.42 -1.66
C LEU A 234 -8.61 -13.65 -1.80
N THR A 235 -8.93 -14.33 -0.70
CA THR A 235 -9.84 -15.49 -0.71
C THR A 235 -11.22 -15.17 -1.27
N ALA A 236 -11.82 -14.05 -0.83
CA ALA A 236 -13.13 -13.61 -1.30
C ALA A 236 -13.05 -13.16 -2.77
N ARG A 237 -11.96 -12.48 -3.15
CA ARG A 237 -11.73 -12.04 -4.53
C ARG A 237 -11.62 -13.23 -5.49
N LEU A 238 -10.87 -14.26 -5.15
CA LEU A 238 -10.74 -15.47 -5.97
C LEU A 238 -12.07 -16.19 -6.13
N ARG A 239 -12.86 -16.31 -5.04
CA ARG A 239 -14.21 -16.90 -5.12
C ARG A 239 -15.17 -16.10 -5.99
N SER A 240 -15.07 -14.78 -5.98
CA SER A 240 -15.91 -13.91 -6.81
C SER A 240 -15.54 -14.00 -8.30
N SER A 241 -14.24 -14.02 -8.61
CA SER A 241 -13.75 -14.00 -10.00
C SER A 241 -13.62 -15.38 -10.65
N ILE A 242 -13.65 -16.48 -9.86
CA ILE A 242 -13.59 -17.87 -10.35
C ILE A 242 -14.76 -18.66 -9.75
N PRO A 243 -15.95 -18.59 -10.35
CA PRO A 243 -17.12 -19.28 -9.86
C PRO A 243 -16.90 -20.81 -9.77
N GLY A 244 -17.18 -21.38 -8.62
CA GLY A 244 -17.02 -22.82 -8.40
C GLY A 244 -15.59 -23.26 -8.06
N ILE A 245 -14.67 -22.34 -7.82
CA ILE A 245 -13.31 -22.67 -7.37
C ILE A 245 -13.33 -23.60 -6.15
N THR A 246 -12.56 -24.67 -6.22
CA THR A 246 -12.38 -25.59 -5.10
C THR A 246 -11.44 -24.98 -4.05
N GLU A 247 -11.48 -25.50 -2.81
CA GLU A 247 -10.57 -25.03 -1.75
C GLU A 247 -9.10 -25.29 -2.10
N ASP A 248 -8.80 -26.44 -2.70
CA ASP A 248 -7.44 -26.78 -3.14
C ASP A 248 -6.92 -25.84 -4.24
N GLU A 249 -7.77 -25.46 -5.18
CA GLU A 249 -7.42 -24.48 -6.22
C GLU A 249 -7.22 -23.10 -5.61
N LEU A 250 -8.11 -22.67 -4.71
CA LEU A 250 -7.99 -21.39 -4.02
C LEU A 250 -6.67 -21.31 -3.25
N ILE A 251 -6.29 -22.36 -2.52
CA ILE A 251 -5.00 -22.42 -1.82
C ILE A 251 -3.85 -22.29 -2.81
N ARG A 252 -3.83 -23.04 -3.91
CA ARG A 252 -2.76 -22.96 -4.91
C ARG A 252 -2.63 -21.57 -5.53
N LEU A 253 -3.75 -20.90 -5.79
CA LEU A 253 -3.75 -19.55 -6.36
C LEU A 253 -3.31 -18.48 -5.34
N ASP A 254 -3.68 -18.64 -4.07
CA ASP A 254 -3.17 -17.81 -2.98
C ASP A 254 -1.64 -17.92 -2.86
N LEU A 255 -1.11 -19.15 -2.83
CA LEU A 255 0.33 -19.39 -2.79
C LEU A 255 1.07 -18.84 -4.02
N LEU A 256 0.47 -18.95 -5.21
CA LEU A 256 1.03 -18.36 -6.44
C LEU A 256 1.08 -16.83 -6.36
N ALA A 257 0.02 -16.20 -5.85
CA ALA A 257 -0.03 -14.76 -5.67
C ALA A 257 1.10 -14.27 -4.75
N GLN A 258 1.28 -14.94 -3.60
CA GLN A 258 2.33 -14.58 -2.66
C GLN A 258 3.74 -14.91 -3.17
N THR A 259 3.87 -15.93 -4.01
CA THR A 259 5.13 -16.17 -4.72
C THR A 259 5.50 -14.96 -5.56
N ALA A 260 4.58 -14.43 -6.35
CA ALA A 260 4.84 -13.22 -7.16
C ALA A 260 5.20 -12.00 -6.28
N VAL A 261 4.47 -11.78 -5.17
CA VAL A 261 4.72 -10.67 -4.24
C VAL A 261 6.10 -10.79 -3.58
N LEU A 262 6.41 -11.94 -3.01
CA LEU A 262 7.63 -12.14 -2.20
C LEU A 262 8.90 -12.36 -3.03
N THR A 263 8.79 -12.69 -4.31
CA THR A 263 9.94 -12.79 -5.23
C THR A 263 10.17 -11.53 -6.06
N SER A 264 9.28 -10.53 -5.98
CA SER A 264 9.46 -9.23 -6.65
C SER A 264 10.56 -8.39 -5.99
N GLN A 265 11.10 -7.41 -6.71
CA GLN A 265 12.15 -6.49 -6.23
C GLN A 265 11.59 -5.38 -5.32
N GLY A 266 10.29 -5.13 -5.37
CA GLY A 266 9.61 -4.15 -4.51
C GLY A 266 9.60 -4.54 -3.02
N VAL A 267 9.09 -3.65 -2.20
CA VAL A 267 8.85 -3.92 -0.77
C VAL A 267 7.57 -4.76 -0.65
N PRO A 268 7.65 -6.02 -0.18
CA PRO A 268 6.47 -6.87 -0.09
C PRO A 268 5.55 -6.43 1.04
N PHE A 269 4.27 -6.45 0.77
CA PHE A 269 3.20 -6.18 1.72
C PHE A 269 2.22 -7.36 1.75
N ILE A 270 1.84 -7.80 2.94
CA ILE A 270 0.90 -8.91 3.18
C ILE A 270 -0.20 -8.40 4.10
N LEU A 271 -1.46 -8.61 3.73
CA LEU A 271 -2.58 -8.38 4.63
C LEU A 271 -2.52 -9.40 5.77
N CYS A 272 -2.55 -8.92 7.01
CA CYS A 272 -2.54 -9.79 8.19
C CYS A 272 -3.67 -10.82 8.12
N GLY A 273 -3.29 -12.12 8.21
CA GLY A 273 -4.19 -13.26 8.10
C GLY A 273 -4.22 -13.93 6.72
N GLU A 274 -3.62 -13.36 5.67
CA GLU A 274 -3.51 -14.05 4.38
C GLU A 274 -2.74 -15.36 4.51
N GLU A 275 -1.72 -15.40 5.35
CA GLU A 275 -0.92 -16.59 5.65
C GLU A 275 -1.72 -17.76 6.29
N MET A 276 -3.00 -17.52 6.57
CA MET A 276 -3.94 -18.51 7.08
C MET A 276 -5.33 -18.39 6.41
N LEU A 277 -5.36 -17.91 5.17
CA LEU A 277 -6.57 -17.75 4.34
C LEU A 277 -7.67 -16.91 5.02
N ARG A 278 -7.31 -15.71 5.47
CA ARG A 278 -8.28 -14.76 6.03
C ARG A 278 -9.48 -14.57 5.11
N ASP A 279 -10.67 -14.66 5.68
CA ASP A 279 -11.93 -14.45 4.97
C ASP A 279 -12.78 -13.41 5.73
N LYS A 280 -13.17 -12.35 5.04
CA LYS A 280 -14.13 -11.34 5.52
C LYS A 280 -15.56 -11.64 5.06
N LYS A 281 -15.85 -12.90 4.72
CA LYS A 281 -17.16 -13.41 4.28
C LYS A 281 -17.75 -12.64 3.09
N GLY A 282 -16.89 -12.23 2.16
CA GLY A 282 -17.28 -11.47 0.96
C GLY A 282 -17.66 -10.00 1.22
N VAL A 283 -17.40 -9.48 2.43
CA VAL A 283 -17.62 -8.04 2.69
C VAL A 283 -16.53 -7.22 2.04
N HIS A 284 -16.94 -6.40 1.08
CA HIS A 284 -16.05 -5.56 0.28
C HIS A 284 -15.30 -4.53 1.13
N ASN A 285 -16.02 -3.64 1.80
CA ASN A 285 -15.42 -2.61 2.63
C ASN A 285 -15.86 -2.81 4.10
N SER A 286 -15.01 -3.46 4.89
CA SER A 286 -15.37 -3.98 6.21
C SER A 286 -15.07 -3.03 7.38
N PHE A 287 -14.67 -1.78 7.14
CA PHE A 287 -14.23 -0.86 8.20
C PHE A 287 -15.29 -0.58 9.29
N LYS A 288 -16.58 -0.64 8.94
CA LYS A 288 -17.70 -0.51 9.87
C LYS A 288 -18.32 -1.86 10.30
N SER A 289 -17.78 -2.96 9.82
CA SER A 289 -18.32 -4.27 10.10
C SER A 289 -17.96 -4.73 11.53
N PRO A 290 -18.80 -5.57 12.15
CA PRO A 290 -18.55 -6.07 13.49
C PRO A 290 -17.34 -7.03 13.53
N ASP A 291 -16.90 -7.37 14.75
CA ASP A 291 -15.80 -8.31 14.99
C ASP A 291 -16.01 -9.67 14.32
N SER A 292 -17.26 -10.13 14.19
CA SER A 292 -17.59 -11.38 13.47
C SER A 292 -17.16 -11.41 11.99
N ILE A 293 -16.86 -10.25 11.42
CA ILE A 293 -16.30 -10.09 10.06
C ILE A 293 -14.80 -9.79 10.13
N ASN A 294 -14.40 -8.94 11.06
CA ASN A 294 -13.03 -8.37 11.08
C ASN A 294 -12.02 -9.17 11.92
N HIS A 295 -12.48 -10.06 12.84
CA HIS A 295 -11.56 -10.85 13.63
C HIS A 295 -10.70 -11.80 12.78
N LEU A 296 -9.53 -12.13 13.31
CA LEU A 296 -8.66 -13.17 12.75
C LEU A 296 -9.02 -14.52 13.39
N ASP A 297 -9.42 -15.50 12.58
CA ASP A 297 -9.65 -16.87 13.07
C ASP A 297 -8.32 -17.64 13.15
N TRP A 298 -7.69 -17.59 14.31
CA TRP A 298 -6.42 -18.27 14.57
C TRP A 298 -6.49 -19.79 14.46
N ASN A 299 -7.71 -20.40 14.44
CA ASN A 299 -7.86 -21.83 14.18
C ASN A 299 -7.48 -22.20 12.74
N ASN A 300 -7.46 -21.23 11.83
CA ASN A 300 -7.04 -21.45 10.47
C ASN A 300 -5.56 -21.86 10.35
N LEU A 301 -4.70 -21.47 11.30
CA LEU A 301 -3.33 -22.00 11.35
C LEU A 301 -3.28 -23.53 11.50
N LYS A 302 -4.28 -24.12 12.20
CA LYS A 302 -4.40 -25.57 12.34
C LYS A 302 -5.12 -26.21 11.15
N ARG A 303 -6.03 -25.46 10.52
CA ARG A 303 -6.78 -25.93 9.37
C ARG A 303 -5.97 -25.92 8.09
N TYR A 304 -5.11 -24.90 7.92
CA TYR A 304 -4.32 -24.65 6.72
C TYR A 304 -2.82 -24.51 7.03
N PRO A 305 -2.18 -25.45 7.75
CA PRO A 305 -0.77 -25.33 8.14
C PRO A 305 0.15 -25.21 6.93
N GLN A 306 -0.20 -25.85 5.79
CA GLN A 306 0.58 -25.79 4.56
C GLN A 306 0.65 -24.38 3.96
N VAL A 307 -0.34 -23.53 4.19
CA VAL A 307 -0.33 -22.13 3.72
C VAL A 307 0.68 -21.33 4.54
N PHE A 308 0.59 -21.40 5.86
CA PHE A 308 1.52 -20.73 6.77
C PHE A 308 2.98 -21.18 6.53
N ASP A 309 3.20 -22.48 6.37
CA ASP A 309 4.53 -23.04 6.12
C ASP A 309 5.10 -22.53 4.78
N TYR A 310 4.28 -22.42 3.75
CA TYR A 310 4.70 -21.90 2.45
C TYR A 310 5.09 -20.41 2.53
N TYR A 311 4.27 -19.57 3.18
CA TYR A 311 4.61 -18.15 3.40
C TYR A 311 5.92 -18.01 4.18
N SER A 312 6.08 -18.80 5.25
CA SER A 312 7.32 -18.83 6.04
C SER A 312 8.52 -19.21 5.18
N GLY A 313 8.34 -20.20 4.29
CA GLY A 313 9.35 -20.64 3.32
C GLY A 313 9.74 -19.56 2.31
N LEU A 314 8.76 -18.84 1.74
CA LEU A 314 9.00 -17.71 0.84
C LEU A 314 9.73 -16.55 1.53
N ILE A 315 9.37 -16.25 2.77
CA ILE A 315 10.05 -15.22 3.57
C ILE A 315 11.49 -15.63 3.85
N ALA A 316 11.71 -16.89 4.23
CA ALA A 316 13.06 -17.44 4.43
C ALA A 316 13.90 -17.41 3.16
N LEU A 317 13.32 -17.80 2.01
CA LEU A 317 13.94 -17.71 0.69
C LEU A 317 14.37 -16.27 0.37
N ARG A 318 13.43 -15.31 0.50
CA ARG A 318 13.71 -13.89 0.24
C ARG A 318 14.80 -13.33 1.18
N LYS A 319 14.81 -13.73 2.45
CA LYS A 319 15.83 -13.30 3.43
C LYS A 319 17.21 -13.86 3.12
N SER A 320 17.29 -15.12 2.71
CA SER A 320 18.56 -15.79 2.42
C SER A 320 19.17 -15.45 1.05
N HIS A 321 18.35 -14.92 0.11
CA HIS A 321 18.80 -14.61 -1.24
C HIS A 321 18.69 -13.10 -1.54
N PRO A 322 19.82 -12.36 -1.44
CA PRO A 322 19.83 -10.91 -1.72
C PRO A 322 19.35 -10.55 -3.14
N ALA A 323 19.40 -11.50 -4.08
CA ALA A 323 18.94 -11.33 -5.46
C ALA A 323 17.46 -10.87 -5.55
N PHE A 324 16.62 -11.18 -4.55
CA PHE A 324 15.24 -10.69 -4.48
C PHE A 324 15.10 -9.28 -3.89
N ARG A 325 16.20 -8.65 -3.45
CA ARG A 325 16.23 -7.39 -2.73
C ARG A 325 17.38 -6.50 -3.19
N LEU A 326 17.54 -6.33 -4.50
CA LEU A 326 18.68 -5.59 -5.05
C LEU A 326 18.66 -4.09 -4.74
N ALA A 327 17.49 -3.53 -4.43
CA ALA A 327 17.27 -2.16 -3.96
C ALA A 327 17.87 -1.05 -4.87
N ASN A 328 18.28 -1.39 -6.08
CA ASN A 328 18.91 -0.48 -7.04
C ASN A 328 18.50 -0.87 -8.45
N ALA A 329 18.04 0.11 -9.23
CA ALA A 329 17.51 -0.12 -10.57
C ALA A 329 18.56 -0.67 -11.55
N ASP A 330 19.81 -0.22 -11.46
CA ASP A 330 20.88 -0.71 -12.34
C ASP A 330 21.25 -2.16 -12.02
N LEU A 331 21.26 -2.52 -10.73
CA LEU A 331 21.49 -3.90 -10.32
C LEU A 331 20.35 -4.80 -10.78
N VAL A 332 19.10 -4.36 -10.71
CA VAL A 332 17.97 -5.14 -11.23
C VAL A 332 18.11 -5.33 -12.73
N ARG A 333 18.35 -4.27 -13.51
CA ARG A 333 18.56 -4.38 -14.96
C ARG A 333 19.72 -5.32 -15.34
N LYS A 334 20.76 -5.36 -14.50
CA LYS A 334 21.95 -6.18 -14.74
C LYS A 334 21.76 -7.65 -14.38
N HIS A 335 21.01 -7.94 -13.33
CA HIS A 335 20.99 -9.28 -12.71
C HIS A 335 19.63 -9.98 -12.78
N LEU A 336 18.57 -9.31 -13.19
CA LEU A 336 17.27 -9.91 -13.43
C LEU A 336 16.98 -9.90 -14.93
N SER A 337 16.66 -11.05 -15.48
CA SER A 337 16.22 -11.19 -16.87
C SER A 337 15.01 -12.12 -16.94
N PHE A 338 14.09 -11.81 -17.85
CA PHE A 338 12.97 -12.69 -18.14
C PHE A 338 13.36 -13.70 -19.22
N LEU A 339 12.99 -14.94 -19.00
CA LEU A 339 13.18 -16.04 -19.93
C LEU A 339 11.98 -16.15 -20.87
N ASP A 340 12.20 -16.71 -22.06
CA ASP A 340 11.11 -17.07 -22.94
C ASP A 340 10.23 -18.13 -22.28
N ALA A 341 8.93 -17.87 -22.24
CA ALA A 341 7.97 -18.75 -21.60
C ALA A 341 6.67 -18.83 -22.42
N PRO A 342 5.92 -19.91 -22.30
CA PRO A 342 4.60 -20.01 -22.90
C PRO A 342 3.65 -18.91 -22.38
N LYS A 343 2.61 -18.59 -23.15
CA LYS A 343 1.54 -17.68 -22.72
C LYS A 343 0.95 -18.18 -21.38
N GLY A 344 0.70 -17.25 -20.45
CA GLY A 344 0.24 -17.57 -19.10
C GLY A 344 1.35 -17.98 -18.12
N VAL A 345 2.63 -17.83 -18.53
CA VAL A 345 3.79 -18.10 -17.66
C VAL A 345 4.71 -16.89 -17.64
N VAL A 346 5.19 -16.54 -16.46
CA VAL A 346 6.28 -15.57 -16.27
C VAL A 346 7.46 -16.32 -15.65
N ALA A 347 8.60 -16.32 -16.36
CA ALA A 347 9.83 -16.97 -15.91
C ALA A 347 10.98 -15.95 -15.86
N PHE A 348 11.76 -15.93 -14.77
CA PHE A 348 12.88 -15.00 -14.58
C PHE A 348 13.95 -15.60 -13.67
#